data_3454e2b6c382c0258a61d20ab50cf948
#
_entry.id   3454e2b6c382c0258a61d20ab50cf948
#
_cell.length_a   1.000
_cell.length_b   1.000
_cell.length_c   1.000
_cell.angle_alpha   90.00
_cell.angle_beta   90.00
_cell.angle_gamma   90.00
#
_symmetry.space_group_name_H-M   'P 1'
#
loop_
_entity.id
_entity.type
_entity.pdbx_description
1 polymer ?
#
loop_
_entity_poly.entity_id
_entity_poly.type
_entity_poly.pdbx_seq_one_letter_code
_entity_poly.pdbx_strand_id
1 'polypeptide(L)'
;MLSEILNFNREFVARKDYLPYQTTKYPDRKLAILTCMDTRLTHLLPAALGLRNGEVKMIKNAGGVVLAPYGGVVRSLLVAVLELGVEEILVIGHTDCGVCGMRPEVIRQHLLARGIAPEILSE
;
A
#
# COMPACT_ATOMS: atom_id res chain seq x y z
N MET A 1 -10.77 20.46 1.59
CA MET A 1 -9.75 19.43 1.35
C MET A 1 -9.96 18.68 0.03
N LEU A 2 -11.09 18.00 -0.17
CA LEU A 2 -11.35 17.26 -1.43
C LEU A 2 -11.38 18.19 -2.64
N SER A 3 -12.00 19.35 -2.54
CA SER A 3 -12.05 20.34 -3.62
C SER A 3 -10.66 20.82 -4.05
N GLU A 4 -9.74 20.97 -3.11
CA GLU A 4 -8.35 21.35 -3.39
C GLU A 4 -7.63 20.28 -4.19
N ILE A 5 -7.81 19.03 -3.80
CA ILE A 5 -7.23 17.87 -4.52
C ILE A 5 -7.78 17.80 -5.95
N LEU A 6 -9.10 17.92 -6.11
CA LEU A 6 -9.73 17.88 -7.43
C LEU A 6 -9.32 19.04 -8.33
N ASN A 7 -9.20 20.24 -7.78
CA ASN A 7 -8.76 21.42 -8.54
C ASN A 7 -7.30 21.28 -8.97
N PHE A 8 -6.42 20.82 -8.08
CA PHE A 8 -5.03 20.56 -8.43
C PHE A 8 -4.93 19.50 -9.54
N ASN A 9 -5.74 18.43 -9.43
CA ASN A 9 -5.73 17.36 -10.43
C ASN A 9 -6.19 17.87 -11.81
N ARG A 10 -7.23 18.70 -11.89
CA ARG A 10 -7.67 19.29 -13.16
C ARG A 10 -6.54 20.07 -13.83
N GLU A 11 -5.82 20.88 -13.09
CA GLU A 11 -4.68 21.65 -13.61
C GLU A 11 -3.53 20.74 -14.02
N PHE A 12 -3.23 19.72 -13.22
CA PHE A 12 -2.21 18.72 -13.52
C PHE A 12 -2.49 18.02 -14.87
N VAL A 13 -3.74 17.59 -15.07
CA VAL A 13 -4.16 16.97 -16.32
C VAL A 13 -4.13 17.96 -17.49
N ALA A 14 -4.64 19.18 -17.29
CA ALA A 14 -4.67 20.22 -18.32
C ALA A 14 -3.26 20.60 -18.82
N ARG A 15 -2.29 20.64 -17.91
CA ARG A 15 -0.88 20.93 -18.23
C ARG A 15 -0.12 19.71 -18.74
N LYS A 16 -0.73 18.53 -18.73
CA LYS A 16 -0.07 17.26 -19.08
C LYS A 16 1.16 16.95 -18.21
N ASP A 17 1.10 17.34 -16.95
CA ASP A 17 2.20 17.12 -15.99
C ASP A 17 2.40 15.64 -15.68
N TYR A 18 1.48 14.77 -16.13
CA TYR A 18 1.59 13.32 -16.02
C TYR A 18 2.61 12.70 -17.01
N LEU A 19 3.05 13.43 -18.04
CA LEU A 19 3.92 12.86 -19.06
C LEU A 19 5.20 12.23 -18.50
N PRO A 20 5.90 12.83 -17.52
CA PRO A 20 7.09 12.21 -16.92
C PRO A 20 6.84 10.89 -16.19
N TYR A 21 5.56 10.60 -15.86
CA TYR A 21 5.17 9.40 -15.10
C TYR A 21 4.68 8.26 -15.97
N GLN A 22 4.64 8.45 -17.29
CA GLN A 22 4.16 7.40 -18.19
C GLN A 22 5.06 6.19 -18.19
N THR A 23 4.43 5.02 -18.08
CA THR A 23 5.11 3.74 -18.06
C THR A 23 4.12 2.64 -18.44
N THR A 24 4.49 1.38 -18.26
CA THR A 24 3.65 0.24 -18.55
C THR A 24 3.19 -0.44 -17.26
N LYS A 25 2.34 -1.46 -17.39
CA LYS A 25 1.92 -2.29 -16.25
C LYS A 25 3.01 -3.24 -15.75
N TYR A 26 4.08 -3.43 -16.52
CA TYR A 26 5.17 -4.33 -16.15
C TYR A 26 6.26 -3.54 -15.40
N PRO A 27 6.67 -3.99 -14.20
CA PRO A 27 7.71 -3.30 -13.45
C PRO A 27 9.08 -3.49 -14.11
N ASP A 28 9.76 -2.41 -14.41
CA ASP A 28 11.03 -2.43 -15.14
C ASP A 28 12.12 -3.24 -14.42
N ARG A 29 12.08 -3.26 -13.08
CA ARG A 29 13.05 -4.01 -12.28
C ARG A 29 12.59 -5.43 -11.92
N LYS A 30 11.42 -5.85 -12.41
CA LYS A 30 10.85 -7.17 -12.13
C LYS A 30 10.74 -7.45 -10.62
N LEU A 31 10.42 -6.43 -9.85
CA LEU A 31 10.43 -6.42 -8.41
C LEU A 31 9.05 -6.03 -7.87
N ALA A 32 8.60 -6.73 -6.84
CA ALA A 32 7.48 -6.30 -6.01
C ALA A 32 7.97 -6.01 -4.59
N ILE A 33 7.40 -4.98 -3.98
CA ILE A 33 7.70 -4.61 -2.60
C ILE A 33 6.41 -4.69 -1.81
N LEU A 34 6.42 -5.45 -0.71
CA LEU A 34 5.38 -5.42 0.31
C LEU A 34 5.88 -4.58 1.48
N THR A 35 5.14 -3.55 1.83
CA THR A 35 5.52 -2.65 2.92
C THR A 35 4.29 -2.11 3.66
N CYS A 36 4.53 -1.33 4.70
CA CYS A 36 3.48 -0.73 5.50
C CYS A 36 2.84 0.47 4.79
N MET A 37 1.56 0.70 5.06
CA MET A 37 0.82 1.86 4.60
C MET A 37 1.14 3.15 5.38
N ASP A 38 2.13 3.15 6.23
CA ASP A 38 2.53 4.29 7.04
C ASP A 38 2.75 5.53 6.18
N THR A 39 2.15 6.64 6.59
CA THR A 39 2.18 7.87 5.81
C THR A 39 3.60 8.42 5.60
N ARG A 40 4.52 8.13 6.52
CA ARG A 40 5.92 8.55 6.43
C ARG A 40 6.67 7.86 5.28
N LEU A 41 6.17 6.72 4.79
CA LEU A 41 6.84 5.94 3.75
C LEU A 41 6.36 6.26 2.34
N THR A 42 5.29 7.02 2.17
CA THR A 42 4.66 7.24 0.85
C THR A 42 5.64 7.74 -0.20
N HIS A 43 6.45 8.75 0.12
CA HIS A 43 7.48 9.27 -0.78
C HIS A 43 8.90 8.87 -0.34
N LEU A 44 9.10 8.68 0.96
CA LEU A 44 10.41 8.36 1.51
C LEU A 44 10.94 7.03 1.00
N LEU A 45 10.12 5.98 0.99
CA LEU A 45 10.60 4.64 0.66
C LEU A 45 11.10 4.55 -0.79
N PRO A 46 10.34 4.96 -1.81
CA PRO A 46 10.86 4.97 -3.17
C PRO A 46 12.12 5.84 -3.32
N ALA A 47 12.13 7.01 -2.69
CA ALA A 47 13.30 7.90 -2.75
C ALA A 47 14.54 7.27 -2.12
N ALA A 48 14.38 6.63 -0.94
CA ALA A 48 15.47 5.97 -0.24
C ALA A 48 16.07 4.79 -1.03
N LEU A 49 15.26 4.14 -1.85
CA LEU A 49 15.68 3.00 -2.68
C LEU A 49 16.07 3.41 -4.10
N GLY A 50 15.99 4.68 -4.43
CA GLY A 50 16.29 5.16 -5.78
C GLY A 50 15.31 4.67 -6.84
N LEU A 51 14.04 4.50 -6.48
CA LEU A 51 13.01 3.96 -7.35
C LEU A 51 12.14 5.05 -7.95
N ARG A 52 11.83 4.90 -9.24
CA ARG A 52 10.95 5.77 -10.01
C ARG A 52 9.63 5.09 -10.32
N ASN A 53 8.67 5.89 -10.78
CA ASN A 53 7.39 5.36 -11.25
C ASN A 53 7.60 4.31 -12.35
N GLY A 54 6.94 3.18 -12.23
CA GLY A 54 7.01 2.09 -13.22
C GLY A 54 8.10 1.04 -12.96
N GLU A 55 9.00 1.27 -12.02
CA GLU A 55 10.12 0.34 -11.79
C GLU A 55 9.75 -0.87 -10.95
N VAL A 56 8.80 -0.72 -10.01
CA VAL A 56 8.42 -1.79 -9.08
C VAL A 56 6.91 -1.85 -8.89
N LYS A 57 6.39 -3.01 -8.48
CA LYS A 57 5.04 -3.13 -7.91
C LYS A 57 5.11 -2.83 -6.42
N MET A 58 4.30 -1.87 -5.98
CA MET A 58 4.26 -1.48 -4.57
C MET A 58 2.94 -1.98 -3.96
N ILE A 59 3.03 -2.89 -2.98
CA ILE A 59 1.89 -3.44 -2.26
C ILE A 59 1.98 -2.97 -0.82
N LYS A 60 0.91 -2.38 -0.29
CA LYS A 60 0.87 -1.82 1.05
C LYS A 60 -0.34 -2.30 1.82
N ASN A 61 -0.12 -2.62 3.08
CA ASN A 61 -1.19 -2.85 4.04
C ASN A 61 -0.76 -2.37 5.43
N ALA A 62 -1.63 -2.54 6.42
CA ALA A 62 -1.30 -2.23 7.80
C ALA A 62 -0.22 -3.20 8.30
N GLY A 63 1.00 -2.69 8.45
CA GLY A 63 2.16 -3.42 8.95
C GLY A 63 3.02 -4.11 7.90
N GLY A 64 2.62 -4.12 6.63
CA GLY A 64 3.40 -4.79 5.59
C GLY A 64 3.50 -6.29 5.80
N VAL A 65 2.40 -6.97 6.12
CA VAL A 65 2.36 -8.36 6.55
C VAL A 65 1.40 -9.22 5.72
N VAL A 66 1.66 -10.52 5.72
CA VAL A 66 0.74 -11.53 5.18
C VAL A 66 0.01 -12.18 6.34
N LEU A 67 -1.31 -12.02 6.40
CA LEU A 67 -2.14 -12.52 7.50
C LEU A 67 -2.86 -13.83 7.17
N ALA A 68 -3.02 -14.17 5.91
CA ALA A 68 -3.73 -15.37 5.49
C ALA A 68 -3.12 -15.95 4.22
N PRO A 69 -3.17 -17.29 4.04
CA PRO A 69 -2.57 -17.95 2.86
C PRO A 69 -3.14 -17.47 1.51
N TYR A 70 -4.40 -17.06 1.49
CA TYR A 70 -5.11 -16.67 0.27
C TYR A 70 -5.77 -15.29 0.39
N GLY A 71 -5.22 -14.42 1.25
CA GLY A 71 -5.71 -13.05 1.42
C GLY A 71 -5.33 -12.14 0.26
N GLY A 72 -5.77 -10.87 0.36
CA GLY A 72 -5.56 -9.87 -0.69
C GLY A 72 -4.10 -9.61 -1.04
N VAL A 73 -3.21 -9.67 -0.05
CA VAL A 73 -1.77 -9.49 -0.28
C VAL A 73 -1.19 -10.65 -1.11
N VAL A 74 -1.52 -11.88 -0.76
CA VAL A 74 -1.05 -13.06 -1.51
C VAL A 74 -1.61 -13.04 -2.92
N ARG A 75 -2.89 -12.69 -3.10
CA ARG A 75 -3.48 -12.53 -4.43
C ARG A 75 -2.71 -11.50 -5.27
N SER A 76 -2.39 -10.35 -4.68
CA SER A 76 -1.62 -9.31 -5.37
C SER A 76 -0.22 -9.76 -5.75
N LEU A 77 0.46 -10.48 -4.86
CA LEU A 77 1.78 -11.06 -5.15
C LEU A 77 1.72 -12.12 -6.25
N LEU A 78 0.69 -12.98 -6.23
CA LEU A 78 0.50 -13.99 -7.28
C LEU A 78 0.29 -13.33 -8.65
N VAL A 79 -0.54 -12.31 -8.74
CA VAL A 79 -0.74 -11.57 -9.98
C VAL A 79 0.56 -10.93 -10.45
N ALA A 80 1.32 -10.33 -9.54
CA ALA A 80 2.61 -9.71 -9.85
C ALA A 80 3.60 -10.72 -10.45
N VAL A 81 3.71 -11.89 -9.85
CA VAL A 81 4.65 -12.94 -10.29
C VAL A 81 4.15 -13.63 -11.56
N LEU A 82 2.89 -14.04 -11.59
CA LEU A 82 2.37 -14.89 -12.67
C LEU A 82 2.03 -14.10 -13.94
N GLU A 83 1.54 -12.87 -13.79
CA GLU A 83 1.00 -12.10 -14.92
C GLU A 83 1.84 -10.86 -15.28
N LEU A 84 2.61 -10.32 -14.34
CA LEU A 84 3.26 -9.03 -14.52
C LEU A 84 4.80 -9.11 -14.51
N GLY A 85 5.35 -10.30 -14.56
CA GLY A 85 6.78 -10.52 -14.77
C GLY A 85 7.68 -10.26 -13.56
N VAL A 86 7.13 -10.23 -12.36
CA VAL A 86 7.92 -10.07 -11.13
C VAL A 86 8.72 -11.34 -10.86
N GLU A 87 10.01 -11.19 -10.59
CA GLU A 87 10.94 -12.28 -10.28
C GLU A 87 11.41 -12.27 -8.83
N GLU A 88 11.38 -11.11 -8.18
CA GLU A 88 11.82 -10.95 -6.79
C GLU A 88 10.79 -10.17 -5.97
N ILE A 89 10.72 -10.51 -4.67
CA ILE A 89 9.82 -9.84 -3.72
C ILE A 89 10.65 -9.37 -2.53
N LEU A 90 10.54 -8.09 -2.20
CA LEU A 90 11.09 -7.52 -0.97
C LEU A 90 9.96 -7.27 0.03
N VAL A 91 10.19 -7.65 1.27
CA VAL A 91 9.29 -7.29 2.39
C VAL A 91 10.03 -6.31 3.28
N ILE A 92 9.51 -5.09 3.37
CA ILE A 92 10.20 -3.99 4.04
C ILE A 92 9.35 -3.50 5.20
N GLY A 93 9.89 -3.65 6.41
CA GLY A 93 9.33 -3.06 7.63
C GLY A 93 9.94 -1.70 7.94
N HIS A 94 9.45 -1.05 8.99
CA HIS A 94 9.97 0.23 9.44
C HIS A 94 9.87 0.35 10.97
N THR A 95 10.60 1.28 11.53
CA THR A 95 10.56 1.57 12.97
C THR A 95 9.27 2.32 13.33
N ASP A 96 8.86 2.19 14.58
CA ASP A 96 7.68 2.89 15.14
C ASP A 96 6.39 2.64 14.33
N CYS A 97 6.16 1.38 13.96
CA CYS A 97 4.96 0.99 13.22
C CYS A 97 3.71 1.10 14.09
N GLY A 98 2.68 1.80 13.59
CA GLY A 98 1.43 2.01 14.33
C GLY A 98 0.65 0.73 14.63
N VAL A 99 0.92 -0.38 13.92
CA VAL A 99 0.29 -1.68 14.18
C VAL A 99 1.18 -2.60 15.02
N CYS A 100 2.40 -2.19 15.31
CA CYS A 100 3.31 -2.95 16.16
C CYS A 100 2.78 -2.96 17.60
N GLY A 101 2.56 -4.18 18.15
CA GLY A 101 1.98 -4.32 19.48
C GLY A 101 0.46 -4.06 19.57
N MET A 102 -0.22 -3.84 18.45
CA MET A 102 -1.66 -3.71 18.43
C MET A 102 -2.33 -5.02 18.89
N ARG A 103 -3.29 -4.90 19.81
CA ARG A 103 -4.00 -6.05 20.37
C ARG A 103 -5.45 -6.08 19.93
N PRO A 104 -5.99 -7.26 19.57
CA PRO A 104 -7.39 -7.40 19.15
C PRO A 104 -8.39 -6.85 20.17
N GLU A 105 -8.13 -6.99 21.46
CA GLU A 105 -9.01 -6.49 22.52
C GLU A 105 -9.17 -4.98 22.50
N VAL A 106 -8.08 -4.26 22.19
CA VAL A 106 -8.11 -2.79 22.12
C VAL A 106 -8.89 -2.34 20.89
N ILE A 107 -8.69 -3.00 19.76
CA ILE A 107 -9.45 -2.74 18.53
C ILE A 107 -10.93 -2.98 18.76
N ARG A 108 -11.27 -4.08 19.41
CA ARG A 108 -12.66 -4.42 19.77
C ARG A 108 -13.29 -3.31 20.61
N GLN A 109 -12.61 -2.83 21.63
CA GLN A 109 -13.08 -1.71 22.46
C GLN A 109 -13.32 -0.44 21.66
N HIS A 110 -12.44 -0.12 20.74
CA HIS A 110 -12.60 1.05 19.86
C HIS A 110 -13.80 0.92 18.93
N LEU A 111 -14.06 -0.27 18.40
CA LEU A 111 -15.22 -0.54 17.54
C LEU A 111 -16.52 -0.40 18.34
N LEU A 112 -16.58 -0.97 19.55
CA LEU A 112 -17.74 -0.84 20.43
C LEU A 112 -18.01 0.62 20.79
N ALA A 113 -16.97 1.39 21.10
CA ALA A 113 -17.09 2.82 21.39
C ALA A 113 -17.63 3.64 20.21
N ARG A 114 -17.47 3.15 18.99
CA ARG A 114 -17.99 3.77 17.76
C ARG A 114 -19.38 3.28 17.37
N GLY A 115 -20.02 2.46 18.20
CA GLY A 115 -21.39 2.02 17.99
C GLY A 115 -21.55 0.73 17.17
N ILE A 116 -20.46 -0.01 16.95
CA ILE A 116 -20.55 -1.32 16.29
C ILE A 116 -21.22 -2.31 17.25
N ALA A 117 -22.23 -3.02 16.77
CA ALA A 117 -22.95 -4.00 17.59
C ALA A 117 -22.03 -5.16 18.00
N PRO A 118 -22.09 -5.60 19.29
CA PRO A 118 -21.21 -6.68 19.77
C PRO A 118 -21.33 -7.99 18.99
N GLU A 119 -22.50 -8.28 18.43
CA GLU A 119 -22.75 -9.51 17.66
C GLU A 119 -21.91 -9.57 16.38
N ILE A 120 -21.61 -8.43 15.78
CA ILE A 120 -20.79 -8.33 14.57
C ILE A 120 -19.33 -8.66 14.88
N LEU A 121 -18.88 -8.37 16.10
CA LEU A 121 -17.48 -8.55 16.49
C LEU A 121 -17.13 -10.00 16.86
N SER A 122 -18.11 -10.90 16.92
CA SER A 122 -17.90 -12.32 17.19
C SER A 122 -17.61 -13.14 15.93
N GLU A 123 -17.80 -12.54 14.77
CA GLU A 123 -17.49 -13.16 13.47
C GLU A 123 -16.05 -12.85 13.04
#